data_06a251e221108877517e1bd22fba14d0
#
_entry.id   06a251e221108877517e1bd22fba14d0
#
_cell.length_a   1.000
_cell.length_b   1.000
_cell.length_c   1.000
_cell.angle_alpha   90.00
_cell.angle_beta   90.00
_cell.angle_gamma   90.00
#
_symmetry.space_group_name_H-M   'P 1'
#
loop_
_entity.id
_entity.type
_entity.pdbx_description
1 polymer ?
#
loop_
_entity_poly.entity_id
_entity_poly.type
_entity_poly.pdbx_seq_one_letter_code
_entity_poly.pdbx_strand_id
1 'polypeptide(L)'
;MPSYTAPVKDMMFLFEKLRDNKNYNELEKYNEVSADLVKDILDEAAKINQNLILPLAKAGDENPAILENGVVRTPPGYKEAYQKYIEDGWTSLSCDPKYGGQGMPKTVSAFFDEMLSSASLSFKLYSELSIGAYNCINHHASDEIKDKYLPKIVEGKWSGTMCLTEPVCGTDLGLLKTKAVKQSDDTYKISGQKIFITSGDHDLTENIIHLVLARSADSPAGTKGISLFLVPKFIVNEDGSVGQRNGISTGSIESKMGIKGSATCVLNFDEATGYMIGNKDKGLSAMFTMMNLERIVVGIQGLGISEIAYQNSVAYAKERKQGKTNNSKSTNGADFIIDHADIRRSLLNMKSIIEGERALCFWLSQQTEVSLYHPDEKIKQEALDYVSLMTPVVKSLFTDLGMEITNDAMQIHGGYGYTKDQGIEQLYSCLLYTSPSPRD
;
A
#
# COMPACT_ATOMS: atom_id res chain seq x y z
N MET A 1 6.00 -19.97 12.16
CA MET A 1 5.54 -18.67 11.63
C MET A 1 6.73 -17.74 11.50
N PRO A 2 6.84 -16.96 10.44
CA PRO A 2 7.87 -15.92 10.36
C PRO A 2 7.82 -14.99 11.58
N SER A 3 8.99 -14.64 12.09
CA SER A 3 9.16 -13.62 13.12
C SER A 3 9.60 -12.31 12.47
N TYR A 4 9.28 -11.20 13.08
CA TYR A 4 9.68 -9.88 12.59
C TYR A 4 10.09 -8.97 13.75
N THR A 5 11.17 -8.27 13.55
CA THR A 5 11.62 -7.18 14.42
C THR A 5 11.82 -5.93 13.57
N ALA A 6 11.08 -4.88 13.85
CA ALA A 6 11.17 -3.65 13.07
C ALA A 6 12.60 -3.06 13.13
N PRO A 7 13.21 -2.70 11.98
CA PRO A 7 14.58 -2.21 11.90
C PRO A 7 14.68 -0.72 12.28
N VAL A 8 14.10 -0.33 13.43
CA VAL A 8 14.03 1.06 13.90
C VAL A 8 15.40 1.73 13.95
N LYS A 9 16.45 0.98 14.33
CA LYS A 9 17.81 1.51 14.37
C LYS A 9 18.31 1.95 12.99
N ASP A 10 18.04 1.16 11.96
CA ASP A 10 18.46 1.47 10.58
C ASP A 10 17.63 2.62 10.02
N MET A 11 16.33 2.66 10.32
CA MET A 11 15.43 3.76 9.95
C MET A 11 15.87 5.08 10.59
N MET A 12 16.20 5.07 11.89
CA MET A 12 16.72 6.24 12.58
C MET A 12 18.08 6.68 12.07
N PHE A 13 18.95 5.74 11.68
CA PHE A 13 20.22 6.09 11.03
C PHE A 13 19.98 6.87 9.72
N LEU A 14 19.05 6.45 8.87
CA LEU A 14 18.70 7.19 7.66
C LEU A 14 18.12 8.56 8.00
N PHE A 15 17.19 8.62 8.95
CA PHE A 15 16.56 9.87 9.35
C PHE A 15 17.57 10.88 9.91
N GLU A 16 18.52 10.44 10.73
CA GLU A 16 19.52 11.33 11.32
C GLU A 16 20.68 11.69 10.37
N LYS A 17 21.11 10.75 9.49
CA LYS A 17 22.34 10.91 8.69
C LYS A 17 22.09 11.28 7.23
N LEU A 18 20.95 10.89 6.65
CA LEU A 18 20.57 11.23 5.28
C LEU A 18 19.51 12.33 5.19
N ARG A 19 19.00 12.81 6.35
CA ARG A 19 18.10 13.96 6.38
C ARG A 19 18.78 15.26 5.97
N ASP A 20 20.10 15.37 6.11
CA ASP A 20 20.86 16.58 5.80
C ASP A 20 20.90 16.85 4.29
N ASN A 21 19.74 17.22 3.78
CA ASN A 21 19.51 17.72 2.43
C ASN A 21 19.10 19.19 2.56
N LYS A 22 19.91 20.09 1.98
CA LYS A 22 19.68 21.55 2.05
C LYS A 22 18.24 21.90 1.71
N ASN A 23 17.70 21.37 0.60
CA ASN A 23 16.35 21.69 0.14
C ASN A 23 15.27 21.13 1.10
N TYR A 24 15.52 19.98 1.72
CA TYR A 24 14.59 19.41 2.71
C TYR A 24 14.58 20.21 4.02
N ASN A 25 15.75 20.73 4.43
CA ASN A 25 15.87 21.53 5.65
C ASN A 25 15.23 22.92 5.53
N GLU A 26 14.93 23.38 4.31
CA GLU A 26 14.18 24.63 4.05
C GLU A 26 12.65 24.45 4.16
N LEU A 27 12.16 23.24 4.43
CA LEU A 27 10.73 22.97 4.62
C LEU A 27 10.27 23.36 6.04
N GLU A 28 9.83 24.58 6.21
CA GLU A 28 9.35 25.12 7.51
C GLU A 28 8.29 24.22 8.18
N LYS A 29 7.47 23.55 7.38
CA LYS A 29 6.43 22.63 7.84
C LYS A 29 6.93 21.56 8.80
N TYR A 30 8.18 21.16 8.71
CA TYR A 30 8.78 20.06 9.48
C TYR A 30 9.81 20.50 10.50
N ASN A 31 9.91 21.80 10.79
CA ASN A 31 10.89 22.34 11.76
C ASN A 31 10.70 21.77 13.17
N GLU A 32 9.46 21.41 13.55
CA GLU A 32 9.14 20.84 14.87
C GLU A 32 9.29 19.32 14.94
N VAL A 33 9.58 18.65 13.80
CA VAL A 33 9.73 17.20 13.76
C VAL A 33 11.15 16.82 14.19
N SER A 34 11.32 16.57 15.49
CA SER A 34 12.59 16.15 16.09
C SER A 34 12.88 14.67 15.86
N ALA A 35 14.17 14.28 15.97
CA ALA A 35 14.57 12.88 15.91
C ALA A 35 13.97 12.05 17.07
N ASP A 36 13.85 12.64 18.27
CA ASP A 36 13.24 11.97 19.43
C ASP A 36 11.75 11.65 19.16
N LEU A 37 10.99 12.63 18.63
CA LEU A 37 9.59 12.41 18.23
C LEU A 37 9.46 11.29 17.20
N VAL A 38 10.30 11.31 16.16
CA VAL A 38 10.28 10.26 15.13
C VAL A 38 10.61 8.90 15.71
N LYS A 39 11.60 8.85 16.60
CA LYS A 39 11.97 7.61 17.29
C LYS A 39 10.81 7.05 18.11
N ASP A 40 10.11 7.89 18.88
CA ASP A 40 8.95 7.48 19.68
C ASP A 40 7.83 6.94 18.78
N ILE A 41 7.53 7.62 17.66
CA ILE A 41 6.56 7.14 16.65
C ILE A 41 6.97 5.78 16.09
N LEU A 42 8.24 5.59 15.72
CA LEU A 42 8.72 4.33 15.15
C LEU A 42 8.74 3.20 16.19
N ASP A 43 9.03 3.49 17.45
CA ASP A 43 8.96 2.49 18.54
C ASP A 43 7.52 2.02 18.79
N GLU A 44 6.52 2.91 18.77
CA GLU A 44 5.10 2.53 18.85
C GLU A 44 4.64 1.81 17.58
N ALA A 45 5.08 2.26 16.40
CA ALA A 45 4.84 1.58 15.14
C ALA A 45 5.40 0.13 15.16
N ALA A 46 6.59 -0.06 15.70
CA ALA A 46 7.18 -1.39 15.89
C ALA A 46 6.30 -2.28 16.77
N LYS A 47 5.80 -1.75 17.89
CA LYS A 47 4.95 -2.52 18.82
C LYS A 47 3.65 -2.98 18.19
N ILE A 48 2.91 -2.09 17.52
CA ILE A 48 1.64 -2.48 16.88
C ILE A 48 1.88 -3.50 15.77
N ASN A 49 2.89 -3.30 14.93
CA ASN A 49 3.18 -4.18 13.82
C ASN A 49 3.64 -5.56 14.28
N GLN A 50 4.52 -5.66 15.27
CA GLN A 50 5.04 -6.93 15.78
C GLN A 50 4.01 -7.72 16.60
N ASN A 51 3.21 -7.03 17.42
CA ASN A 51 2.38 -7.70 18.42
C ASN A 51 0.92 -7.89 17.95
N LEU A 52 0.37 -6.96 17.17
CA LEU A 52 -1.03 -6.99 16.75
C LEU A 52 -1.20 -7.42 15.30
N ILE A 53 -0.38 -6.85 14.38
CA ILE A 53 -0.58 -7.02 12.94
C ILE A 53 0.09 -8.30 12.43
N LEU A 54 1.32 -8.63 12.87
CA LEU A 54 2.04 -9.80 12.40
C LEU A 54 1.25 -11.13 12.52
N PRO A 55 0.53 -11.41 13.62
CA PRO A 55 -0.29 -12.62 13.72
C PRO A 55 -1.38 -12.72 12.65
N LEU A 56 -1.86 -11.60 12.11
CA LEU A 56 -2.91 -11.56 11.09
C LEU A 56 -2.44 -12.09 9.73
N ALA A 57 -1.12 -12.08 9.45
CA ALA A 57 -0.58 -12.61 8.21
C ALA A 57 -0.96 -14.10 8.02
N LYS A 58 -0.75 -14.92 9.05
CA LYS A 58 -1.14 -16.33 9.03
C LYS A 58 -2.65 -16.50 9.06
N ALA A 59 -3.35 -15.76 9.94
CA ALA A 59 -4.79 -15.84 10.05
C ALA A 59 -5.48 -15.56 8.71
N GLY A 60 -5.00 -14.55 7.96
CA GLY A 60 -5.53 -14.20 6.65
C GLY A 60 -5.20 -15.18 5.52
N ASP A 61 -4.08 -15.92 5.60
CA ASP A 61 -3.77 -16.96 4.62
C ASP A 61 -4.59 -18.25 4.85
N GLU A 62 -4.76 -18.63 6.11
CA GLU A 62 -5.52 -19.82 6.50
C GLU A 62 -7.06 -19.62 6.43
N ASN A 63 -7.53 -18.41 6.68
CA ASN A 63 -8.93 -18.02 6.65
C ASN A 63 -9.11 -16.81 5.72
N PRO A 64 -9.17 -17.01 4.41
CA PRO A 64 -9.25 -15.91 3.45
C PRO A 64 -10.53 -15.07 3.64
N ALA A 65 -10.53 -13.84 3.10
CA ALA A 65 -11.77 -13.07 2.98
C ALA A 65 -12.81 -13.85 2.16
N ILE A 66 -14.07 -13.76 2.55
CA ILE A 66 -15.19 -14.48 1.90
C ILE A 66 -16.32 -13.53 1.54
N LEU A 67 -17.05 -13.86 0.46
CA LEU A 67 -18.30 -13.20 0.10
C LEU A 67 -19.46 -14.10 0.53
N GLU A 68 -20.26 -13.64 1.48
CA GLU A 68 -21.40 -14.38 2.02
C GLU A 68 -22.63 -13.48 2.05
N ASN A 69 -23.73 -13.93 1.41
CA ASN A 69 -24.99 -13.18 1.35
C ASN A 69 -24.85 -11.72 0.90
N GLY A 70 -23.95 -11.46 -0.09
CA GLY A 70 -23.70 -10.12 -0.62
C GLY A 70 -22.87 -9.20 0.29
N VAL A 71 -22.24 -9.75 1.33
CA VAL A 71 -21.36 -9.05 2.26
C VAL A 71 -19.99 -9.70 2.26
N VAL A 72 -18.95 -8.91 2.10
CA VAL A 72 -17.57 -9.39 2.24
C VAL A 72 -17.19 -9.39 3.71
N ARG A 73 -16.77 -10.57 4.20
CA ARG A 73 -16.25 -10.76 5.56
C ARG A 73 -14.75 -10.85 5.52
N THR A 74 -14.11 -10.07 6.36
CA THR A 74 -12.66 -10.12 6.55
C THR A 74 -12.24 -11.27 7.46
N PRO A 75 -10.96 -11.71 7.41
CA PRO A 75 -10.47 -12.78 8.27
C PRO A 75 -10.67 -12.51 9.78
N PRO A 76 -10.68 -13.57 10.60
CA PRO A 76 -10.74 -13.41 12.06
C PRO A 76 -9.60 -12.52 12.59
N GLY A 77 -9.92 -11.63 13.52
CA GLY A 77 -8.99 -10.70 14.17
C GLY A 77 -8.72 -9.41 13.37
N TYR A 78 -9.11 -9.34 12.09
CA TYR A 78 -8.89 -8.13 11.28
C TYR A 78 -9.70 -6.93 11.77
N LYS A 79 -10.93 -7.17 12.20
CA LYS A 79 -11.84 -6.10 12.63
C LYS A 79 -11.36 -5.44 13.93
N GLU A 80 -11.00 -6.25 14.89
CA GLU A 80 -10.46 -5.78 16.17
C GLU A 80 -9.13 -5.05 15.99
N ALA A 81 -8.26 -5.62 15.14
CA ALA A 81 -6.98 -4.98 14.83
C ALA A 81 -7.15 -3.67 14.06
N TYR A 82 -8.09 -3.60 13.11
CA TYR A 82 -8.39 -2.37 12.38
C TYR A 82 -8.95 -1.29 13.31
N GLN A 83 -9.85 -1.66 14.22
CA GLN A 83 -10.38 -0.73 15.22
C GLN A 83 -9.24 -0.13 16.06
N LYS A 84 -8.33 -0.97 16.57
CA LYS A 84 -7.16 -0.49 17.32
C LYS A 84 -6.22 0.37 16.48
N TYR A 85 -6.01 0.00 15.22
CA TYR A 85 -5.18 0.72 14.25
C TYR A 85 -5.69 2.15 14.02
N ILE A 86 -7.01 2.34 13.89
CA ILE A 86 -7.61 3.68 13.70
C ILE A 86 -7.69 4.47 15.01
N GLU A 87 -7.95 3.83 16.16
CA GLU A 87 -7.94 4.47 17.48
C GLU A 87 -6.57 5.06 17.83
N ASP A 88 -5.50 4.38 17.44
CA ASP A 88 -4.12 4.84 17.63
C ASP A 88 -3.70 5.89 16.57
N GLY A 89 -4.55 6.23 15.60
CA GLY A 89 -4.34 7.29 14.64
C GLY A 89 -3.41 6.95 13.46
N TRP A 90 -3.13 5.67 13.20
CA TRP A 90 -2.19 5.28 12.14
C TRP A 90 -2.66 5.61 10.73
N THR A 91 -3.97 5.72 10.50
CA THR A 91 -4.53 6.17 9.21
C THR A 91 -4.26 7.64 8.91
N SER A 92 -4.02 8.46 9.93
CA SER A 92 -3.93 9.91 9.84
C SER A 92 -2.50 10.45 9.80
N LEU A 93 -1.49 9.59 9.91
CA LEU A 93 -0.09 9.95 10.18
C LEU A 93 0.46 11.05 9.27
N SER A 94 0.31 10.97 7.95
CA SER A 94 0.79 11.97 6.99
C SER A 94 -0.30 12.84 6.39
N CYS A 95 -1.55 12.73 6.87
CA CYS A 95 -2.68 13.54 6.38
C CYS A 95 -2.62 14.98 6.93
N ASP A 96 -3.31 15.89 6.23
CA ASP A 96 -3.35 17.31 6.59
C ASP A 96 -4.10 17.52 7.92
N PRO A 97 -3.54 18.29 8.87
CA PRO A 97 -4.23 18.67 10.11
C PRO A 97 -5.59 19.36 9.90
N LYS A 98 -5.80 20.02 8.77
CA LYS A 98 -7.11 20.61 8.40
C LYS A 98 -8.24 19.56 8.47
N TYR A 99 -7.95 18.31 8.14
CA TYR A 99 -8.93 17.21 8.10
C TYR A 99 -8.76 16.21 9.26
N GLY A 100 -8.00 16.59 10.29
CA GLY A 100 -7.73 15.73 11.46
C GLY A 100 -6.48 14.86 11.33
N GLY A 101 -5.64 15.12 10.33
CA GLY A 101 -4.35 14.43 10.16
C GLY A 101 -3.28 14.90 11.14
N GLN A 102 -2.22 14.11 11.29
CA GLN A 102 -1.09 14.43 12.17
C GLN A 102 0.00 15.25 11.48
N GLY A 103 -0.03 15.37 10.16
CA GLY A 103 0.91 16.17 9.38
C GLY A 103 2.35 15.69 9.40
N MET A 104 2.59 14.43 9.78
CA MET A 104 3.94 13.86 9.82
C MET A 104 4.57 13.76 8.43
N PRO A 105 5.91 13.83 8.34
CA PRO A 105 6.62 13.68 7.08
C PRO A 105 6.35 12.34 6.37
N LYS A 106 6.34 12.37 5.04
CA LYS A 106 6.25 11.16 4.21
C LYS A 106 7.42 10.20 4.44
N THR A 107 8.58 10.71 4.85
CA THR A 107 9.72 9.90 5.29
C THR A 107 9.36 9.02 6.49
N VAL A 108 8.58 9.52 7.43
CA VAL A 108 8.11 8.76 8.60
C VAL A 108 7.02 7.77 8.21
N SER A 109 6.06 8.19 7.37
CA SER A 109 5.01 7.26 6.89
C SER A 109 5.58 6.15 6.01
N ALA A 110 6.63 6.38 5.24
CA ALA A 110 7.30 5.35 4.45
C ALA A 110 7.95 4.26 5.33
N PHE A 111 8.55 4.63 6.46
CA PHE A 111 9.05 3.66 7.43
C PHE A 111 7.92 2.85 8.08
N PHE A 112 6.80 3.51 8.40
CA PHE A 112 5.62 2.82 8.90
C PHE A 112 5.06 1.84 7.87
N ASP A 113 4.97 2.26 6.60
CA ASP A 113 4.52 1.43 5.48
C ASP A 113 5.40 0.19 5.26
N GLU A 114 6.71 0.31 5.43
CA GLU A 114 7.64 -0.81 5.41
C GLU A 114 7.34 -1.79 6.54
N MET A 115 7.20 -1.31 7.79
CA MET A 115 6.88 -2.15 8.93
C MET A 115 5.55 -2.90 8.75
N LEU A 116 4.52 -2.18 8.28
CA LEU A 116 3.20 -2.74 8.06
C LEU A 116 3.19 -3.78 6.93
N SER A 117 3.96 -3.55 5.86
CA SER A 117 4.16 -4.50 4.76
C SER A 117 4.86 -5.77 5.24
N SER A 118 5.88 -5.63 6.11
CA SER A 118 6.58 -6.76 6.72
C SER A 118 5.68 -7.57 7.64
N ALA A 119 4.81 -6.91 8.40
CA ALA A 119 3.96 -7.57 9.37
C ALA A 119 2.78 -8.31 8.70
N SER A 120 1.99 -7.64 7.87
CA SER A 120 0.87 -8.25 7.15
C SER A 120 0.45 -7.44 5.92
N LEU A 121 0.94 -7.83 4.76
CA LEU A 121 0.56 -7.18 3.50
C LEU A 121 -0.96 -7.27 3.24
N SER A 122 -1.59 -8.41 3.54
CA SER A 122 -3.04 -8.56 3.37
C SER A 122 -3.86 -7.57 4.21
N PHE A 123 -3.45 -7.29 5.43
CA PHE A 123 -4.09 -6.30 6.30
C PHE A 123 -3.84 -4.88 5.80
N LYS A 124 -2.58 -4.57 5.43
CA LYS A 124 -2.16 -3.25 4.94
C LYS A 124 -3.03 -2.76 3.79
N LEU A 125 -3.39 -3.62 2.85
CA LEU A 125 -4.16 -3.26 1.66
C LEU A 125 -5.55 -2.67 1.97
N TYR A 126 -6.12 -2.87 3.17
CA TYR A 126 -7.38 -2.23 3.57
C TYR A 126 -7.22 -0.75 3.94
N SER A 127 -6.06 -0.34 4.44
CA SER A 127 -5.78 1.07 4.78
C SER A 127 -5.04 1.83 3.69
N GLU A 128 -4.20 1.16 2.92
CA GLU A 128 -3.32 1.76 1.90
C GLU A 128 -4.09 2.55 0.84
N LEU A 129 -5.09 1.91 0.21
CA LEU A 129 -5.89 2.55 -0.84
C LEU A 129 -6.66 3.79 -0.33
N SER A 130 -6.94 3.85 0.98
CA SER A 130 -7.60 5.00 1.60
C SER A 130 -6.72 6.24 1.58
N ILE A 131 -5.41 6.09 1.81
CA ILE A 131 -4.45 7.20 1.72
C ILE A 131 -4.31 7.68 0.27
N GLY A 132 -4.28 6.76 -0.70
CA GLY A 132 -4.29 7.11 -2.12
C GLY A 132 -5.54 7.89 -2.52
N ALA A 133 -6.72 7.43 -2.08
CA ALA A 133 -7.99 8.11 -2.32
C ALA A 133 -8.03 9.49 -1.64
N TYR A 134 -7.56 9.57 -0.38
CA TYR A 134 -7.41 10.86 0.33
C TYR A 134 -6.59 11.85 -0.49
N ASN A 135 -5.41 11.47 -0.96
CA ASN A 135 -4.55 12.37 -1.74
C ASN A 135 -5.22 12.82 -3.05
N CYS A 136 -5.89 11.91 -3.75
CA CYS A 136 -6.60 12.23 -4.99
C CYS A 136 -7.76 13.22 -4.75
N ILE A 137 -8.58 12.98 -3.73
CA ILE A 137 -9.69 13.86 -3.34
C ILE A 137 -9.16 15.22 -2.88
N ASN A 138 -8.15 15.22 -2.02
CA ASN A 138 -7.56 16.46 -1.49
C ASN A 138 -6.98 17.35 -2.59
N HIS A 139 -6.45 16.77 -3.66
CA HIS A 139 -5.82 17.51 -4.75
C HIS A 139 -6.84 18.00 -5.80
N HIS A 140 -7.86 17.20 -6.10
CA HIS A 140 -8.71 17.42 -7.29
C HIS A 140 -10.18 17.73 -7.00
N ALA A 141 -10.70 17.44 -5.79
CA ALA A 141 -12.10 17.67 -5.48
C ALA A 141 -12.39 19.14 -5.12
N SER A 142 -13.67 19.52 -5.19
CA SER A 142 -14.15 20.79 -4.63
C SER A 142 -14.02 20.79 -3.10
N ASP A 143 -13.97 21.97 -2.50
CA ASP A 143 -13.86 22.10 -1.04
C ASP A 143 -15.06 21.47 -0.33
N GLU A 144 -16.26 21.54 -0.90
CA GLU A 144 -17.46 20.87 -0.39
C GLU A 144 -17.28 19.35 -0.29
N ILE A 145 -16.74 18.72 -1.33
CA ILE A 145 -16.45 17.28 -1.34
C ILE A 145 -15.34 16.97 -0.34
N LYS A 146 -14.28 17.76 -0.27
CA LYS A 146 -13.19 17.57 0.68
C LYS A 146 -13.70 17.62 2.12
N ASP A 147 -14.42 18.65 2.48
CA ASP A 147 -14.92 18.86 3.85
C ASP A 147 -15.92 17.78 4.27
N LYS A 148 -16.68 17.21 3.30
CA LYS A 148 -17.64 16.14 3.54
C LYS A 148 -17.01 14.75 3.71
N TYR A 149 -15.95 14.42 2.94
CA TYR A 149 -15.44 13.06 2.84
C TYR A 149 -14.09 12.87 3.54
N LEU A 150 -13.17 13.84 3.48
CA LEU A 150 -11.81 13.66 3.97
C LEU A 150 -11.72 13.42 5.48
N PRO A 151 -12.46 14.12 6.36
CA PRO A 151 -12.35 13.87 7.80
C PRO A 151 -12.61 12.41 8.17
N LYS A 152 -13.63 11.78 7.57
CA LYS A 152 -13.98 10.38 7.85
C LYS A 152 -12.97 9.38 7.27
N ILE A 153 -12.34 9.72 6.15
CA ILE A 153 -11.26 8.91 5.57
C ILE A 153 -10.01 9.01 6.44
N VAL A 154 -9.66 10.20 6.92
CA VAL A 154 -8.52 10.44 7.82
C VAL A 154 -8.69 9.73 9.16
N GLU A 155 -9.92 9.75 9.73
CA GLU A 155 -10.26 8.98 10.93
C GLU A 155 -10.20 7.46 10.71
N GLY A 156 -10.10 6.97 9.47
CA GLY A 156 -10.19 5.54 9.14
C GLY A 156 -11.59 4.93 9.28
N LYS A 157 -12.62 5.73 9.57
CA LYS A 157 -14.02 5.26 9.63
C LYS A 157 -14.59 4.95 8.26
N TRP A 158 -14.09 5.62 7.23
CA TRP A 158 -14.39 5.33 5.83
C TRP A 158 -13.09 4.96 5.11
N SER A 159 -13.18 4.01 4.19
CA SER A 159 -12.06 3.61 3.34
C SER A 159 -12.22 4.13 1.92
N GLY A 160 -11.13 4.08 1.16
CA GLY A 160 -11.09 4.48 -0.24
C GLY A 160 -10.65 3.34 -1.14
N THR A 161 -11.05 3.37 -2.41
CA THR A 161 -10.62 2.40 -3.43
C THR A 161 -10.34 3.06 -4.76
N MET A 162 -9.63 2.35 -5.62
CA MET A 162 -9.29 2.74 -6.98
C MET A 162 -9.95 1.78 -7.98
N CYS A 163 -10.91 2.27 -8.78
CA CYS A 163 -11.74 1.46 -9.68
C CYS A 163 -11.47 1.80 -11.15
N LEU A 164 -10.48 1.12 -11.75
CA LEU A 164 -10.03 1.33 -13.14
C LEU A 164 -10.43 0.17 -14.05
N THR A 165 -9.89 -1.01 -13.74
CA THR A 165 -9.91 -2.21 -14.59
C THR A 165 -11.30 -2.74 -14.81
N GLU A 166 -11.59 -3.15 -16.05
CA GLU A 166 -12.82 -3.80 -16.46
C GLU A 166 -12.52 -5.14 -17.15
N PRO A 167 -13.50 -6.03 -17.33
CA PRO A 167 -13.27 -7.30 -18.02
C PRO A 167 -12.67 -7.18 -19.42
N VAL A 168 -12.84 -6.04 -20.06
CA VAL A 168 -12.38 -5.77 -21.43
C VAL A 168 -11.13 -4.88 -21.49
N CYS A 169 -10.70 -4.30 -20.38
CA CYS A 169 -9.52 -3.43 -20.34
C CYS A 169 -8.82 -3.42 -18.99
N GLY A 170 -7.49 -3.50 -19.02
CA GLY A 170 -6.62 -3.31 -17.88
C GLY A 170 -5.64 -2.18 -18.17
N THR A 171 -4.54 -2.48 -18.86
CA THR A 171 -3.53 -1.49 -19.26
C THR A 171 -4.09 -0.48 -20.27
N ASP A 172 -4.86 -0.92 -21.26
CA ASP A 172 -5.53 -0.03 -22.22
C ASP A 172 -6.90 0.45 -21.71
N LEU A 173 -6.89 1.46 -20.86
CA LEU A 173 -8.12 2.08 -20.32
C LEU A 173 -8.92 2.84 -21.37
N GLY A 174 -8.39 3.05 -22.58
CA GLY A 174 -9.13 3.63 -23.69
C GLY A 174 -10.37 2.82 -24.09
N LEU A 175 -10.39 1.52 -23.78
CA LEU A 175 -11.48 0.57 -24.05
C LEU A 175 -12.57 0.54 -22.97
N LEU A 176 -12.45 1.31 -21.91
CA LEU A 176 -13.37 1.40 -20.77
C LEU A 176 -14.82 1.62 -21.22
N LYS A 177 -15.75 0.85 -20.65
CA LYS A 177 -17.18 0.82 -20.97
C LYS A 177 -18.09 1.36 -19.87
N THR A 178 -17.61 1.50 -18.64
CA THR A 178 -18.39 2.11 -17.54
C THR A 178 -18.87 3.50 -17.94
N LYS A 179 -20.17 3.73 -17.79
CA LYS A 179 -20.87 4.95 -18.23
C LYS A 179 -21.18 5.86 -17.04
N ALA A 180 -21.16 7.17 -17.29
CA ALA A 180 -21.60 8.20 -16.37
C ALA A 180 -22.66 9.07 -17.08
N VAL A 181 -23.87 9.14 -16.52
CA VAL A 181 -24.99 9.93 -17.04
C VAL A 181 -25.28 11.09 -16.09
N LYS A 182 -25.04 12.31 -16.55
CA LYS A 182 -25.29 13.53 -15.76
C LYS A 182 -26.76 13.67 -15.42
N GLN A 183 -27.06 14.04 -14.16
CA GLN A 183 -28.40 14.33 -13.66
C GLN A 183 -28.63 15.85 -13.55
N SER A 184 -29.88 16.25 -13.29
CA SER A 184 -30.29 17.66 -13.15
C SER A 184 -29.75 18.35 -11.90
N ASP A 185 -29.34 17.57 -10.90
CA ASP A 185 -28.78 18.01 -9.60
C ASP A 185 -27.24 17.98 -9.59
N ASP A 186 -26.61 17.98 -10.76
CA ASP A 186 -25.15 17.88 -10.96
C ASP A 186 -24.50 16.57 -10.47
N THR A 187 -25.27 15.61 -9.97
CA THR A 187 -24.78 14.24 -9.74
C THR A 187 -24.68 13.45 -11.03
N TYR A 188 -24.15 12.24 -10.96
CA TYR A 188 -24.04 11.32 -12.09
C TYR A 188 -24.56 9.94 -11.70
N LYS A 189 -25.21 9.24 -12.64
CA LYS A 189 -25.53 7.82 -12.55
C LYS A 189 -24.44 7.02 -13.22
N ILE A 190 -23.75 6.19 -12.42
CA ILE A 190 -22.63 5.36 -12.84
C ILE A 190 -23.14 3.94 -13.06
N SER A 191 -22.88 3.39 -14.27
CA SER A 191 -23.29 2.01 -14.60
C SER A 191 -22.16 1.27 -15.32
N GLY A 192 -21.81 0.08 -14.83
CA GLY A 192 -20.75 -0.77 -15.39
C GLY A 192 -20.19 -1.73 -14.37
N GLN A 193 -19.12 -2.42 -14.75
CA GLN A 193 -18.45 -3.40 -13.89
C GLN A 193 -16.96 -3.09 -13.82
N LYS A 194 -16.43 -3.17 -12.59
CA LYS A 194 -14.99 -3.05 -12.31
C LYS A 194 -14.49 -4.35 -11.68
N ILE A 195 -13.31 -4.82 -12.10
CA ILE A 195 -12.70 -6.06 -11.63
C ILE A 195 -11.34 -5.81 -11.00
N PHE A 196 -10.87 -6.75 -10.21
CA PHE A 196 -9.60 -6.68 -9.45
C PHE A 196 -9.53 -5.47 -8.51
N ILE A 197 -10.67 -5.10 -7.90
CA ILE A 197 -10.71 -3.96 -7.00
C ILE A 197 -10.24 -4.38 -5.60
N THR A 198 -9.03 -3.98 -5.25
CA THR A 198 -8.44 -4.18 -3.93
C THR A 198 -9.29 -3.49 -2.87
N SER A 199 -9.65 -4.23 -1.82
CA SER A 199 -10.51 -3.75 -0.73
C SER A 199 -11.83 -3.14 -1.23
N GLY A 200 -12.33 -3.64 -2.38
CA GLY A 200 -13.53 -3.09 -3.02
C GLY A 200 -14.80 -3.21 -2.17
N ASP A 201 -14.86 -4.23 -1.32
CA ASP A 201 -15.87 -4.38 -0.28
C ASP A 201 -15.27 -5.11 0.93
N HIS A 202 -15.71 -4.74 2.13
CA HIS A 202 -15.31 -5.33 3.40
C HIS A 202 -16.20 -4.83 4.55
N ASP A 203 -16.01 -5.41 5.73
CA ASP A 203 -16.77 -5.10 6.96
C ASP A 203 -15.95 -4.35 8.03
N LEU A 204 -14.84 -3.70 7.66
CA LEU A 204 -13.96 -2.97 8.58
C LEU A 204 -14.39 -1.52 8.81
N THR A 205 -15.08 -0.89 7.83
CA THR A 205 -15.44 0.52 7.86
C THR A 205 -16.93 0.74 7.65
N GLU A 206 -17.43 1.89 8.10
CA GLU A 206 -18.84 2.28 7.96
C GLU A 206 -19.24 2.56 6.50
N ASN A 207 -18.32 3.06 5.70
CA ASN A 207 -18.52 3.39 4.29
C ASN A 207 -17.25 3.13 3.48
N ILE A 208 -17.39 2.94 2.17
CA ILE A 208 -16.28 2.80 1.22
C ILE A 208 -16.48 3.81 0.10
N ILE A 209 -15.47 4.61 -0.17
CA ILE A 209 -15.49 5.68 -1.16
C ILE A 209 -14.72 5.21 -2.40
N HIS A 210 -15.45 4.87 -3.46
CA HIS A 210 -14.86 4.38 -4.70
C HIS A 210 -14.49 5.55 -5.62
N LEU A 211 -13.23 5.62 -6.03
CA LEU A 211 -12.78 6.50 -7.10
C LEU A 211 -12.88 5.77 -8.44
N VAL A 212 -13.90 6.08 -9.22
CA VAL A 212 -14.31 5.32 -10.40
C VAL A 212 -14.03 6.07 -11.69
N LEU A 213 -13.27 5.45 -12.61
CA LEU A 213 -13.12 5.95 -13.96
C LEU A 213 -14.33 5.53 -14.81
N ALA A 214 -14.98 6.51 -15.41
CA ALA A 214 -16.13 6.31 -16.30
C ALA A 214 -16.17 7.33 -17.44
N ARG A 215 -17.02 7.09 -18.43
CA ARG A 215 -17.17 7.90 -19.62
C ARG A 215 -18.57 8.47 -19.73
N SER A 216 -18.68 9.77 -19.99
CA SER A 216 -19.94 10.40 -20.38
C SER A 216 -20.26 10.17 -21.85
N ALA A 217 -21.56 10.17 -22.23
CA ALA A 217 -21.99 9.87 -23.60
C ALA A 217 -21.45 10.87 -24.64
N ASP A 218 -21.21 12.10 -24.24
CA ASP A 218 -20.71 13.21 -25.08
C ASP A 218 -19.18 13.36 -25.03
N SER A 219 -18.47 12.44 -24.36
CA SER A 219 -17.01 12.44 -24.24
C SER A 219 -16.33 11.78 -25.44
N PRO A 220 -15.12 12.23 -25.85
CA PRO A 220 -14.39 11.62 -26.94
C PRO A 220 -14.01 10.16 -26.63
N ALA A 221 -13.76 9.37 -27.68
CA ALA A 221 -13.26 8.00 -27.55
C ALA A 221 -11.82 7.96 -27.02
N GLY A 222 -11.41 6.80 -26.51
CA GLY A 222 -10.05 6.59 -26.00
C GLY A 222 -9.82 7.23 -24.62
N THR A 223 -8.56 7.34 -24.22
CA THR A 223 -8.18 7.84 -22.87
C THR A 223 -8.54 9.29 -22.62
N LYS A 224 -8.71 10.10 -23.68
CA LYS A 224 -9.03 11.53 -23.60
C LYS A 224 -10.47 11.84 -23.19
N GLY A 225 -11.35 10.85 -23.12
CA GLY A 225 -12.75 11.04 -22.71
C GLY A 225 -13.10 10.36 -21.39
N ILE A 226 -12.11 10.06 -20.57
CA ILE A 226 -12.30 9.43 -19.26
C ILE A 226 -12.41 10.51 -18.18
N SER A 227 -13.47 10.44 -17.38
CA SER A 227 -13.68 11.28 -16.20
C SER A 227 -13.57 10.47 -14.91
N LEU A 228 -13.30 11.13 -13.79
CA LEU A 228 -13.18 10.52 -12.48
C LEU A 228 -14.39 10.87 -11.62
N PHE A 229 -14.94 9.87 -10.92
CA PHE A 229 -16.10 10.04 -10.06
C PHE A 229 -15.83 9.46 -8.67
N LEU A 230 -16.25 10.18 -7.65
CA LEU A 230 -16.38 9.68 -6.27
C LEU A 230 -17.76 9.03 -6.15
N VAL A 231 -17.79 7.74 -5.83
CA VAL A 231 -19.02 6.95 -5.72
C VAL A 231 -19.02 6.23 -4.37
N PRO A 232 -19.78 6.74 -3.37
CA PRO A 232 -19.81 6.11 -2.06
C PRO A 232 -20.64 4.82 -2.06
N LYS A 233 -20.24 3.82 -1.30
CA LYS A 233 -21.00 2.56 -1.10
C LYS A 233 -22.36 2.83 -0.46
N PHE A 234 -22.41 3.74 0.49
CA PHE A 234 -23.62 4.28 1.08
C PHE A 234 -23.66 5.80 0.85
N ILE A 235 -24.81 6.31 0.44
CA ILE A 235 -25.01 7.76 0.24
C ILE A 235 -24.74 8.47 1.55
N VAL A 236 -24.07 9.61 1.48
CA VAL A 236 -23.79 10.45 2.65
C VAL A 236 -24.84 11.55 2.72
N ASN A 237 -25.57 11.61 3.83
CA ASN A 237 -26.59 12.61 4.10
C ASN A 237 -25.97 14.03 4.23
N GLU A 238 -26.81 15.05 4.29
CA GLU A 238 -26.36 16.45 4.47
C GLU A 238 -25.64 16.66 5.81
N ASP A 239 -26.07 15.95 6.87
CA ASP A 239 -25.45 16.00 8.20
C ASP A 239 -24.15 15.17 8.31
N GLY A 240 -23.70 14.57 7.22
CA GLY A 240 -22.48 13.74 7.16
C GLY A 240 -22.69 12.30 7.67
N SER A 241 -23.90 11.91 8.06
CA SER A 241 -24.21 10.53 8.46
C SER A 241 -24.28 9.58 7.25
N VAL A 242 -24.08 8.28 7.50
CA VAL A 242 -24.23 7.24 6.48
C VAL A 242 -25.72 7.00 6.22
N GLY A 243 -26.12 7.18 4.96
CA GLY A 243 -27.52 7.03 4.51
C GLY A 243 -27.80 5.67 3.87
N GLN A 244 -28.67 5.67 2.87
CA GLN A 244 -29.07 4.46 2.17
C GLN A 244 -27.94 3.87 1.33
N ARG A 245 -28.01 2.55 1.08
CA ARG A 245 -27.09 1.86 0.17
C ARG A 245 -27.22 2.43 -1.23
N ASN A 246 -26.08 2.73 -1.85
CA ASN A 246 -26.02 3.15 -3.24
C ASN A 246 -26.15 1.94 -4.19
N GLY A 247 -26.31 2.18 -5.50
CA GLY A 247 -26.38 1.17 -6.55
C GLY A 247 -25.07 0.42 -6.78
N ILE A 248 -24.43 -0.09 -5.72
CA ILE A 248 -23.18 -0.83 -5.77
C ILE A 248 -23.35 -2.20 -5.14
N SER A 249 -22.92 -3.24 -5.83
CA SER A 249 -22.92 -4.61 -5.31
C SER A 249 -21.60 -5.32 -5.64
N THR A 250 -21.20 -6.21 -4.75
CA THR A 250 -20.05 -7.11 -4.95
C THR A 250 -20.54 -8.36 -5.66
N GLY A 251 -20.07 -8.56 -6.89
CA GLY A 251 -20.45 -9.72 -7.71
C GLY A 251 -19.70 -10.99 -7.29
N SER A 252 -18.39 -10.83 -7.03
CA SER A 252 -17.51 -11.90 -6.56
C SER A 252 -16.27 -11.32 -5.91
N ILE A 253 -15.49 -12.19 -5.25
CA ILE A 253 -14.11 -11.91 -4.84
C ILE A 253 -13.18 -12.92 -5.49
N GLU A 254 -11.95 -12.50 -5.77
CA GLU A 254 -10.96 -13.33 -6.45
C GLU A 254 -10.33 -14.37 -5.50
N SER A 255 -10.21 -15.62 -6.00
CA SER A 255 -9.40 -16.65 -5.36
C SER A 255 -7.94 -16.47 -5.77
N LYS A 256 -7.07 -16.09 -4.84
CA LYS A 256 -5.70 -15.66 -5.13
C LYS A 256 -4.66 -16.64 -4.62
N MET A 257 -3.47 -16.60 -5.23
CA MET A 257 -2.28 -17.34 -4.80
C MET A 257 -1.79 -16.89 -3.42
N GLY A 258 -1.71 -15.56 -3.21
CA GLY A 258 -1.27 -14.92 -1.96
C GLY A 258 -2.20 -13.78 -1.56
N ILE A 259 -1.85 -13.06 -0.49
CA ILE A 259 -2.67 -11.96 0.09
C ILE A 259 -4.16 -12.30 0.25
N LYS A 260 -4.43 -13.55 0.63
CA LYS A 260 -5.80 -14.10 0.66
C LYS A 260 -6.69 -13.42 1.69
N GLY A 261 -6.08 -12.83 2.73
CA GLY A 261 -6.79 -12.04 3.74
C GLY A 261 -7.33 -10.71 3.21
N SER A 262 -6.80 -10.19 2.09
CA SER A 262 -7.31 -8.99 1.42
C SER A 262 -8.37 -9.37 0.39
N ALA A 263 -9.56 -8.77 0.45
CA ALA A 263 -10.60 -8.96 -0.56
C ALA A 263 -10.24 -8.21 -1.85
N THR A 264 -10.23 -8.93 -2.97
CA THR A 264 -10.09 -8.36 -4.31
C THR A 264 -11.41 -8.59 -5.03
N CYS A 265 -12.15 -7.51 -5.29
CA CYS A 265 -13.57 -7.58 -5.63
C CYS A 265 -13.85 -7.34 -7.11
N VAL A 266 -14.92 -7.96 -7.58
CA VAL A 266 -15.68 -7.53 -8.76
C VAL A 266 -16.82 -6.65 -8.26
N LEU A 267 -16.84 -5.38 -8.68
CA LEU A 267 -17.87 -4.41 -8.30
C LEU A 267 -18.80 -4.14 -9.49
N ASN A 268 -20.11 -4.26 -9.26
CA ASN A 268 -21.14 -3.87 -10.21
C ASN A 268 -21.74 -2.53 -9.76
N PHE A 269 -21.80 -1.59 -10.68
CA PHE A 269 -22.44 -0.29 -10.53
C PHE A 269 -23.74 -0.32 -11.35
N ASP A 270 -24.87 -0.12 -10.68
CA ASP A 270 -26.21 -0.09 -11.26
C ASP A 270 -26.85 1.25 -10.91
N GLU A 271 -26.72 2.21 -11.84
CA GLU A 271 -27.16 3.60 -11.65
C GLU A 271 -26.70 4.21 -10.30
N ALA A 272 -25.47 3.83 -9.86
CA ALA A 272 -24.90 4.32 -8.63
C ALA A 272 -24.71 5.85 -8.70
N THR A 273 -25.13 6.56 -7.67
CA THR A 273 -24.94 8.01 -7.58
C THR A 273 -23.47 8.33 -7.34
N GLY A 274 -22.90 9.19 -8.16
CA GLY A 274 -21.50 9.62 -8.08
C GLY A 274 -21.34 11.12 -8.29
N TYR A 275 -20.20 11.65 -7.86
CA TYR A 275 -19.82 13.05 -7.91
C TYR A 275 -18.53 13.19 -8.73
N MET A 276 -18.48 14.11 -9.69
CA MET A 276 -17.29 14.29 -10.52
C MET A 276 -16.14 14.87 -9.68
N ILE A 277 -14.96 14.29 -9.82
CA ILE A 277 -13.70 14.77 -9.24
C ILE A 277 -12.84 15.39 -10.35
N GLY A 278 -12.39 16.62 -10.14
CA GLY A 278 -11.61 17.36 -11.13
C GLY A 278 -12.44 17.76 -12.35
N ASN A 279 -11.79 17.87 -13.49
CA ASN A 279 -12.43 18.33 -14.73
C ASN A 279 -12.94 17.14 -15.59
N LYS A 280 -14.04 17.38 -16.29
CA LYS A 280 -14.55 16.43 -17.30
C LYS A 280 -13.46 16.08 -18.31
N ASP A 281 -13.39 14.80 -18.68
CA ASP A 281 -12.43 14.24 -19.65
C ASP A 281 -10.94 14.35 -19.22
N LYS A 282 -10.69 14.64 -17.94
CA LYS A 282 -9.36 14.68 -17.31
C LYS A 282 -9.22 13.68 -16.15
N GLY A 283 -10.14 12.73 -16.04
CA GLY A 283 -10.20 11.80 -14.92
C GLY A 283 -8.98 10.89 -14.82
N LEU A 284 -8.39 10.50 -15.96
CA LEU A 284 -7.17 9.70 -15.93
C LEU A 284 -5.98 10.49 -15.34
N SER A 285 -5.84 11.76 -15.71
CA SER A 285 -4.81 12.64 -15.13
C SER A 285 -5.01 12.83 -13.61
N ALA A 286 -6.25 13.00 -13.16
CA ALA A 286 -6.56 13.09 -11.74
C ALA A 286 -6.27 11.77 -11.00
N MET A 287 -6.59 10.63 -11.60
CA MET A 287 -6.31 9.31 -11.04
C MET A 287 -4.80 9.02 -10.92
N PHE A 288 -3.96 9.59 -11.79
CA PHE A 288 -2.52 9.45 -11.69
C PHE A 288 -1.94 9.99 -10.38
N THR A 289 -2.59 10.94 -9.73
CA THR A 289 -2.20 11.40 -8.38
C THR A 289 -2.23 10.25 -7.37
N MET A 290 -3.27 9.41 -7.41
CA MET A 290 -3.36 8.19 -6.60
C MET A 290 -2.39 7.12 -7.11
N MET A 291 -2.39 6.83 -8.41
CA MET A 291 -1.58 5.77 -9.00
C MET A 291 -0.08 5.95 -8.79
N ASN A 292 0.44 7.16 -8.87
CA ASN A 292 1.86 7.41 -8.66
C ASN A 292 2.27 7.20 -7.20
N LEU A 293 1.41 7.58 -6.26
CA LEU A 293 1.62 7.24 -4.86
C LEU A 293 1.61 5.73 -4.64
N GLU A 294 0.60 5.04 -5.17
CA GLU A 294 0.48 3.59 -5.06
C GLU A 294 1.68 2.84 -5.66
N ARG A 295 2.26 3.35 -6.75
CA ARG A 295 3.48 2.76 -7.32
C ARG A 295 4.65 2.79 -6.34
N ILE A 296 4.86 3.90 -5.63
CA ILE A 296 5.89 4.03 -4.61
C ILE A 296 5.60 3.08 -3.45
N VAL A 297 4.35 3.06 -2.97
CA VAL A 297 3.94 2.23 -1.83
C VAL A 297 4.02 0.73 -2.17
N VAL A 298 3.68 0.33 -3.41
CA VAL A 298 3.90 -1.05 -3.89
C VAL A 298 5.39 -1.41 -3.93
N GLY A 299 6.27 -0.47 -4.26
CA GLY A 299 7.72 -0.66 -4.08
C GLY A 299 8.07 -0.94 -2.61
N ILE A 300 7.52 -0.15 -1.67
CA ILE A 300 7.71 -0.37 -0.23
C ILE A 300 7.18 -1.74 0.24
N GLN A 301 6.12 -2.26 -0.38
CA GLN A 301 5.65 -3.62 -0.11
C GLN A 301 6.74 -4.65 -0.44
N GLY A 302 7.45 -4.47 -1.58
CA GLY A 302 8.61 -5.29 -1.96
C GLY A 302 9.70 -5.25 -0.90
N LEU A 303 10.08 -4.05 -0.47
CA LEU A 303 11.07 -3.83 0.60
C LEU A 303 10.65 -4.51 1.92
N GLY A 304 9.40 -4.30 2.37
CA GLY A 304 8.92 -4.85 3.65
C GLY A 304 8.89 -6.38 3.67
N ILE A 305 8.42 -7.01 2.59
CA ILE A 305 8.44 -8.48 2.47
C ILE A 305 9.88 -9.01 2.38
N SER A 306 10.77 -8.28 1.72
CA SER A 306 12.21 -8.62 1.66
C SER A 306 12.85 -8.60 3.04
N GLU A 307 12.53 -7.61 3.88
CA GLU A 307 13.06 -7.50 5.24
C GLU A 307 12.67 -8.68 6.11
N ILE A 308 11.39 -9.05 6.17
CA ILE A 308 10.95 -10.21 6.97
C ILE A 308 11.52 -11.53 6.40
N ALA A 309 11.64 -11.68 5.08
CA ALA A 309 12.24 -12.85 4.45
C ALA A 309 13.72 -12.98 4.83
N TYR A 310 14.48 -11.89 4.80
CA TYR A 310 15.88 -11.85 5.23
C TYR A 310 16.05 -12.22 6.70
N GLN A 311 15.27 -11.62 7.61
CA GLN A 311 15.38 -11.88 9.05
C GLN A 311 15.19 -13.38 9.37
N ASN A 312 14.16 -13.98 8.77
CA ASN A 312 13.88 -15.40 8.99
C ASN A 312 14.93 -16.31 8.34
N SER A 313 15.47 -15.93 7.19
CA SER A 313 16.57 -16.66 6.55
C SER A 313 17.84 -16.64 7.41
N VAL A 314 18.16 -15.50 8.02
CA VAL A 314 19.30 -15.38 8.97
C VAL A 314 19.07 -16.24 10.21
N ALA A 315 17.88 -16.19 10.80
CA ALA A 315 17.54 -16.98 11.98
C ALA A 315 17.67 -18.48 11.67
N TYR A 316 17.05 -18.94 10.60
CA TYR A 316 17.14 -20.35 10.18
C TYR A 316 18.58 -20.80 9.87
N ALA A 317 19.35 -19.96 9.17
CA ALA A 317 20.72 -20.28 8.81
C ALA A 317 21.67 -20.40 10.02
N LYS A 318 21.36 -19.72 11.13
CA LYS A 318 22.09 -19.81 12.42
C LYS A 318 21.73 -21.05 13.24
N GLU A 319 20.61 -21.71 12.96
CA GLU A 319 20.12 -22.87 13.71
C GLU A 319 20.30 -24.18 12.92
N ARG A 320 20.11 -24.15 11.61
CA ARG A 320 20.18 -25.32 10.75
C ARG A 320 21.63 -25.75 10.54
N LYS A 321 21.90 -27.05 10.76
CA LYS A 321 23.18 -27.67 10.48
C LYS A 321 23.08 -28.60 9.29
N GLN A 322 24.05 -28.51 8.35
CA GLN A 322 24.13 -29.39 7.19
C GLN A 322 25.54 -29.38 6.56
N GLY A 323 26.14 -30.53 6.35
CA GLY A 323 27.46 -30.64 5.72
C GLY A 323 28.60 -30.07 6.57
N LYS A 324 29.79 -29.99 6.00
CA LYS A 324 30.97 -29.36 6.60
C LYS A 324 31.57 -28.34 5.64
N THR A 325 31.97 -27.22 6.17
CA THR A 325 32.75 -26.23 5.42
C THR A 325 34.21 -26.63 5.29
N ASN A 326 34.93 -26.00 4.36
CA ASN A 326 36.39 -26.25 4.20
C ASN A 326 37.20 -25.92 5.46
N ASN A 327 36.67 -25.02 6.29
CA ASN A 327 37.30 -24.53 7.53
C ASN A 327 36.55 -25.04 8.78
N SER A 328 35.79 -26.13 8.66
CA SER A 328 34.99 -26.70 9.74
C SER A 328 35.84 -26.97 10.98
N LYS A 329 35.38 -26.45 12.12
CA LYS A 329 35.94 -26.77 13.45
C LYS A 329 35.18 -27.90 14.14
N SER A 330 34.13 -28.43 13.51
CA SER A 330 33.32 -29.51 14.08
C SER A 330 34.06 -30.85 13.94
N THR A 331 34.35 -31.46 15.06
CA THR A 331 35.02 -32.80 15.09
C THR A 331 34.01 -33.91 14.81
N ASN A 332 32.78 -33.81 15.29
CA ASN A 332 31.73 -34.81 15.18
C ASN A 332 30.39 -34.16 14.81
N GLY A 333 30.17 -33.78 13.53
CA GLY A 333 28.89 -33.22 13.13
C GLY A 333 28.96 -32.32 11.89
N ALA A 334 27.88 -31.63 11.63
CA ALA A 334 27.76 -30.65 10.57
C ALA A 334 27.96 -29.24 11.12
N ASP A 335 28.38 -28.32 10.26
CA ASP A 335 28.42 -26.88 10.54
C ASP A 335 27.03 -26.26 10.39
N PHE A 336 26.83 -25.05 10.95
CA PHE A 336 25.66 -24.27 10.67
C PHE A 336 25.66 -23.81 9.21
N ILE A 337 24.50 -23.77 8.57
CA ILE A 337 24.46 -23.41 7.15
C ILE A 337 24.92 -21.98 6.88
N ILE A 338 24.83 -21.09 7.86
CA ILE A 338 25.37 -19.72 7.76
C ILE A 338 26.90 -19.68 7.55
N ASP A 339 27.61 -20.75 7.92
CA ASP A 339 29.05 -20.82 7.74
C ASP A 339 29.47 -21.21 6.29
N HIS A 340 28.53 -21.68 5.47
CA HIS A 340 28.75 -21.99 4.06
C HIS A 340 28.81 -20.72 3.22
N ALA A 341 29.75 -20.69 2.27
CA ALA A 341 30.06 -19.47 1.49
C ALA A 341 28.90 -19.00 0.61
N ASP A 342 28.14 -19.92 0.03
CA ASP A 342 26.97 -19.64 -0.82
C ASP A 342 25.82 -19.04 -0.02
N ILE A 343 25.49 -19.60 1.15
CA ILE A 343 24.47 -19.07 2.07
C ILE A 343 24.86 -17.65 2.54
N ARG A 344 26.13 -17.47 2.93
CA ARG A 344 26.63 -16.13 3.33
C ARG A 344 26.53 -15.13 2.21
N ARG A 345 26.84 -15.52 0.96
CA ARG A 345 26.72 -14.67 -0.21
C ARG A 345 25.25 -14.24 -0.43
N SER A 346 24.32 -15.19 -0.40
CA SER A 346 22.88 -14.88 -0.56
C SER A 346 22.39 -13.93 0.56
N LEU A 347 22.71 -14.19 1.82
CA LEU A 347 22.32 -13.34 2.93
C LEU A 347 22.93 -11.92 2.84
N LEU A 348 24.19 -11.79 2.39
CA LEU A 348 24.81 -10.47 2.19
C LEU A 348 24.17 -9.72 1.03
N ASN A 349 23.83 -10.39 -0.06
CA ASN A 349 23.10 -9.80 -1.17
C ASN A 349 21.73 -9.28 -0.73
N MET A 350 20.94 -10.14 -0.04
CA MET A 350 19.64 -9.74 0.49
C MET A 350 19.76 -8.47 1.36
N LYS A 351 20.70 -8.47 2.31
CA LYS A 351 20.92 -7.32 3.21
C LYS A 351 21.29 -6.06 2.44
N SER A 352 22.22 -6.15 1.48
CA SER A 352 22.69 -5.01 0.70
C SER A 352 21.57 -4.38 -0.13
N ILE A 353 20.72 -5.22 -0.72
CA ILE A 353 19.56 -4.77 -1.51
C ILE A 353 18.57 -4.06 -0.59
N ILE A 354 18.16 -4.67 0.52
CA ILE A 354 17.18 -4.12 1.46
C ILE A 354 17.62 -2.76 2.02
N GLU A 355 18.89 -2.64 2.45
CA GLU A 355 19.41 -1.37 2.96
C GLU A 355 19.48 -0.30 1.88
N GLY A 356 19.84 -0.67 0.64
CA GLY A 356 19.85 0.22 -0.51
C GLY A 356 18.44 0.70 -0.90
N GLU A 357 17.48 -0.20 -0.94
CA GLU A 357 16.07 0.11 -1.22
C GLU A 357 15.47 1.04 -0.16
N ARG A 358 15.72 0.78 1.12
CA ARG A 358 15.28 1.63 2.23
C ARG A 358 15.85 3.04 2.12
N ALA A 359 17.14 3.17 1.82
CA ALA A 359 17.79 4.47 1.62
C ALA A 359 17.22 5.22 0.41
N LEU A 360 16.99 4.53 -0.71
CA LEU A 360 16.39 5.12 -1.91
C LEU A 360 14.94 5.55 -1.67
N CYS A 361 14.15 4.75 -0.95
CA CYS A 361 12.79 5.09 -0.57
C CYS A 361 12.73 6.33 0.34
N PHE A 362 13.63 6.41 1.32
CA PHE A 362 13.78 7.57 2.20
C PHE A 362 14.08 8.83 1.40
N TRP A 363 15.07 8.78 0.51
CA TRP A 363 15.42 9.90 -0.36
C TRP A 363 14.24 10.32 -1.28
N LEU A 364 13.55 9.35 -1.90
CA LEU A 364 12.40 9.65 -2.76
C LEU A 364 11.25 10.30 -2.00
N SER A 365 11.03 9.87 -0.74
CA SER A 365 10.05 10.51 0.16
C SER A 365 10.42 11.96 0.44
N GLN A 366 11.70 12.27 0.66
CA GLN A 366 12.18 13.67 0.78
C GLN A 366 11.92 14.47 -0.49
N GLN A 367 12.26 13.93 -1.68
CA GLN A 367 12.00 14.62 -2.95
C GLN A 367 10.50 14.88 -3.16
N THR A 368 9.65 13.94 -2.76
CA THR A 368 8.19 14.12 -2.83
C THR A 368 7.75 15.32 -1.98
N GLU A 369 8.28 15.49 -0.79
CA GLU A 369 7.95 16.60 0.10
C GLU A 369 8.51 17.93 -0.39
N VAL A 370 9.73 17.94 -0.90
CA VAL A 370 10.33 19.13 -1.55
C VAL A 370 9.49 19.57 -2.74
N SER A 371 9.02 18.64 -3.57
CA SER A 371 8.16 18.94 -4.73
C SER A 371 6.80 19.54 -4.34
N LEU A 372 6.31 19.27 -3.15
CA LEU A 372 5.02 19.76 -2.67
C LEU A 372 5.13 21.09 -1.91
N TYR A 373 6.16 21.25 -1.09
CA TYR A 373 6.17 22.27 -0.04
C TYR A 373 7.33 23.27 -0.11
N HIS A 374 8.33 23.06 -0.98
CA HIS A 374 9.46 23.99 -1.06
C HIS A 374 9.03 25.37 -1.55
N PRO A 375 9.52 26.49 -0.98
CA PRO A 375 9.11 27.82 -1.39
C PRO A 375 9.63 28.23 -2.78
N ASP A 376 10.73 27.69 -3.25
CA ASP A 376 11.32 27.97 -4.57
C ASP A 376 10.73 27.04 -5.64
N GLU A 377 10.01 27.62 -6.62
CA GLU A 377 9.34 26.86 -7.69
C GLU A 377 10.31 26.09 -8.60
N LYS A 378 11.56 26.55 -8.76
CA LYS A 378 12.55 25.81 -9.55
C LYS A 378 13.00 24.53 -8.83
N ILE A 379 13.21 24.63 -7.52
CA ILE A 379 13.56 23.46 -6.69
C ILE A 379 12.38 22.47 -6.61
N LYS A 380 11.16 22.99 -6.49
CA LYS A 380 9.96 22.15 -6.58
C LYS A 380 9.89 21.36 -7.88
N GLN A 381 10.11 22.04 -9.01
CA GLN A 381 10.04 21.39 -10.32
C GLN A 381 11.15 20.35 -10.49
N GLU A 382 12.38 20.64 -10.07
CA GLU A 382 13.48 19.69 -10.10
C GLU A 382 13.19 18.45 -9.24
N ALA A 383 12.66 18.63 -8.04
CA ALA A 383 12.25 17.53 -7.18
C ALA A 383 11.09 16.71 -7.79
N LEU A 384 10.13 17.38 -8.42
CA LEU A 384 9.02 16.71 -9.14
C LEU A 384 9.53 15.87 -10.33
N ASP A 385 10.53 16.37 -11.05
CA ASP A 385 11.15 15.63 -12.14
C ASP A 385 11.86 14.36 -11.62
N TYR A 386 12.58 14.43 -10.49
CA TYR A 386 13.12 13.24 -9.82
C TYR A 386 12.04 12.25 -9.38
N VAL A 387 10.97 12.73 -8.74
CA VAL A 387 9.86 11.87 -8.33
C VAL A 387 9.23 11.18 -9.53
N SER A 388 9.01 11.91 -10.61
CA SER A 388 8.41 11.38 -11.85
C SER A 388 9.27 10.32 -12.50
N LEU A 389 10.59 10.53 -12.55
CA LEU A 389 11.56 9.58 -13.10
C LEU A 389 11.67 8.32 -12.23
N MET A 390 11.73 8.50 -10.90
CA MET A 390 12.06 7.40 -10.00
C MET A 390 10.85 6.55 -9.59
N THR A 391 9.64 7.07 -9.68
CA THR A 391 8.42 6.33 -9.34
C THR A 391 8.30 4.98 -10.06
N PRO A 392 8.39 4.89 -11.39
CA PRO A 392 8.35 3.60 -12.08
C PRO A 392 9.58 2.73 -11.78
N VAL A 393 10.76 3.35 -11.58
CA VAL A 393 12.00 2.64 -11.25
C VAL A 393 11.87 1.95 -9.90
N VAL A 394 11.44 2.67 -8.87
CA VAL A 394 11.26 2.11 -7.51
C VAL A 394 10.25 0.98 -7.52
N LYS A 395 9.09 1.18 -8.18
CA LYS A 395 8.07 0.13 -8.29
C LYS A 395 8.63 -1.14 -8.91
N SER A 396 9.27 -1.04 -10.06
CA SER A 396 9.81 -2.21 -10.77
C SER A 396 10.97 -2.85 -10.01
N LEU A 397 11.97 -2.04 -9.65
CA LEU A 397 13.19 -2.53 -9.02
C LEU A 397 12.92 -3.25 -7.69
N PHE A 398 12.16 -2.64 -6.79
CA PHE A 398 11.93 -3.20 -5.45
C PHE A 398 11.08 -4.47 -5.51
N THR A 399 10.10 -4.52 -6.41
CA THR A 399 9.26 -5.71 -6.53
C THR A 399 9.98 -6.86 -7.22
N ASP A 400 10.81 -6.59 -8.21
CA ASP A 400 11.61 -7.62 -8.89
C ASP A 400 12.70 -8.18 -7.97
N LEU A 401 13.46 -7.31 -7.30
CA LEU A 401 14.46 -7.73 -6.30
C LEU A 401 13.81 -8.42 -5.09
N GLY A 402 12.63 -8.00 -4.68
CA GLY A 402 11.85 -8.67 -3.64
C GLY A 402 11.48 -10.10 -4.03
N MET A 403 11.12 -10.35 -5.30
CA MET A 403 10.91 -11.71 -5.80
C MET A 403 12.19 -12.55 -5.75
N GLU A 404 13.35 -11.99 -6.10
CA GLU A 404 14.63 -12.66 -5.97
C GLU A 404 14.95 -12.99 -4.51
N ILE A 405 14.77 -12.03 -3.59
CA ILE A 405 15.01 -12.20 -2.15
C ILE A 405 14.10 -13.27 -1.55
N THR A 406 12.80 -13.25 -1.87
CA THR A 406 11.86 -14.25 -1.34
C THR A 406 12.13 -15.65 -1.91
N ASN A 407 12.57 -15.75 -3.17
CA ASN A 407 13.05 -17.00 -3.76
C ASN A 407 14.31 -17.51 -3.04
N ASP A 408 15.30 -16.65 -2.81
CA ASP A 408 16.52 -17.01 -2.07
C ASP A 408 16.19 -17.45 -0.65
N ALA A 409 15.24 -16.81 0.02
CA ALA A 409 14.75 -17.21 1.33
C ALA A 409 14.17 -18.63 1.31
N MET A 410 13.35 -18.98 0.32
CA MET A 410 12.84 -20.34 0.14
C MET A 410 13.99 -21.33 -0.09
N GLN A 411 14.98 -20.97 -0.90
CA GLN A 411 16.15 -21.84 -1.16
C GLN A 411 17.00 -22.07 0.11
N ILE A 412 17.24 -21.03 0.91
CA ILE A 412 17.97 -21.13 2.20
C ILE A 412 17.25 -22.09 3.16
N HIS A 413 15.92 -22.09 3.20
CA HIS A 413 15.12 -22.98 4.03
C HIS A 413 15.04 -24.42 3.44
N GLY A 414 15.43 -24.63 2.18
CA GLY A 414 15.35 -25.92 1.51
C GLY A 414 13.90 -26.44 1.43
N GLY A 415 13.67 -27.71 1.75
CA GLY A 415 12.32 -28.29 1.73
C GLY A 415 11.30 -27.56 2.62
N TYR A 416 11.75 -27.02 3.75
CA TYR A 416 10.89 -26.21 4.64
C TYR A 416 10.47 -24.87 4.01
N GLY A 417 11.22 -24.31 3.06
CA GLY A 417 10.82 -23.12 2.33
C GLY A 417 9.59 -23.33 1.43
N TYR A 418 9.33 -24.59 1.04
CA TYR A 418 8.18 -24.94 0.21
C TYR A 418 6.95 -25.36 1.02
N THR A 419 7.11 -25.75 2.29
CA THR A 419 6.02 -26.18 3.16
C THR A 419 5.48 -25.00 3.97
N LYS A 420 4.20 -25.09 4.36
CA LYS A 420 3.53 -24.02 5.15
C LYS A 420 4.01 -23.89 6.59
N ASP A 421 4.78 -24.85 7.09
CA ASP A 421 5.20 -24.90 8.49
C ASP A 421 6.03 -23.69 8.91
N GLN A 422 6.88 -23.19 8.02
CA GLN A 422 7.74 -22.03 8.26
C GLN A 422 7.10 -20.72 7.79
N GLY A 423 6.13 -20.77 6.86
CA GLY A 423 5.44 -19.60 6.30
C GLY A 423 6.29 -18.76 5.35
N ILE A 424 7.42 -19.28 4.85
CA ILE A 424 8.28 -18.58 3.90
C ILE A 424 7.66 -18.55 2.51
N GLU A 425 6.96 -19.62 2.11
CA GLU A 425 6.23 -19.70 0.85
C GLU A 425 5.14 -18.63 0.74
N GLN A 426 4.57 -18.23 1.89
CA GLN A 426 3.58 -17.14 1.95
C GLN A 426 4.21 -15.81 1.53
N LEU A 427 5.45 -15.51 1.93
CA LEU A 427 6.13 -14.28 1.56
C LEU A 427 6.32 -14.19 0.04
N TYR A 428 6.74 -15.28 -0.59
CA TYR A 428 6.86 -15.36 -2.05
C TYR A 428 5.51 -15.19 -2.73
N SER A 429 4.47 -15.91 -2.30
CA SER A 429 3.15 -15.86 -2.90
C SER A 429 2.48 -14.50 -2.73
N CYS A 430 2.72 -13.82 -1.60
CA CYS A 430 2.18 -12.49 -1.34
C CYS A 430 2.82 -11.40 -2.21
N LEU A 431 4.07 -11.58 -2.64
CA LEU A 431 4.80 -10.56 -3.37
C LEU A 431 4.63 -10.64 -4.90
N LEU A 432 4.39 -11.84 -5.45
CA LEU A 432 4.37 -12.06 -6.90
C LEU A 432 3.43 -11.10 -7.66
N TYR A 433 2.29 -10.71 -7.07
CA TYR A 433 1.33 -9.80 -7.72
C TYR A 433 1.87 -8.37 -7.87
N THR A 434 2.88 -7.97 -7.10
CA THR A 434 3.46 -6.62 -7.13
C THR A 434 4.43 -6.43 -8.28
N SER A 435 5.04 -7.51 -8.79
CA SER A 435 5.93 -7.44 -9.96
C SER A 435 5.20 -6.90 -11.18
N PRO A 436 5.88 -6.07 -12.02
CA PRO A 436 5.29 -5.59 -13.25
C PRO A 436 4.94 -6.75 -14.18
N SER A 437 3.75 -6.71 -14.76
CA SER A 437 3.43 -7.64 -15.84
C SER A 437 4.20 -7.23 -17.12
N PRO A 438 4.49 -8.17 -18.04
CA PRO A 438 5.14 -7.83 -19.31
C PRO A 438 4.35 -6.83 -20.18
N ARG A 439 3.14 -6.46 -19.76
CA ARG A 439 2.26 -5.50 -20.45
C ARG A 439 2.16 -4.16 -19.73
N ASP A 440 2.71 -4.02 -18.54
CA ASP A 440 2.80 -2.77 -17.78
C ASP A 440 4.03 -1.97 -18.25
#